data_8a4c072e5d052a825e4f77b161ec2d73
#
_entry.id   8a4c072e5d052a825e4f77b161ec2d73
#
_cell.length_a   1.000
_cell.length_b   1.000
_cell.length_c   1.000
_cell.angle_alpha   90.00
_cell.angle_beta   90.00
_cell.angle_gamma   90.00
#
_symmetry.space_group_name_H-M   'P 1'
#
loop_
_entity.id
_entity.type
_entity.pdbx_description
1 polymer ?
#
loop_
_entity_poly.entity_id
_entity_poly.type
_entity_poly.pdbx_seq_one_letter_code
_entity_poly.pdbx_strand_id
1 'polypeptide(L)'
;MAARWIEQHVAAGAKIARCCSRSLYGHPQLRLSLGAAEQRKAELSRAGYSYRRWRYLQAIEEQASRPGYDLVELIRGDDSGYSWTWSQYDLNRLRRERVEWVVVQEYPHLNYSHSDPSLAAQLQGYAVKTFDPLTGAATPVYDRNDAFYLAVAGFGGLSRPGPKISIYRIDTQ
;
A
#
# COMPACT_ATOMS: atom_id res chain seq x y z
N MET A 1 -6.48 7.49 -8.40
CA MET A 1 -7.44 6.50 -8.95
C MET A 1 -7.72 5.42 -7.90
N ALA A 2 -6.75 4.63 -7.46
CA ALA A 2 -6.99 3.53 -6.51
C ALA A 2 -7.61 4.00 -5.18
N ALA A 3 -7.11 5.07 -4.56
CA ALA A 3 -7.70 5.61 -3.33
C ALA A 3 -9.18 5.96 -3.50
N ARG A 4 -9.52 6.68 -4.58
CA ARG A 4 -10.93 7.04 -4.87
C ARG A 4 -11.82 5.82 -5.08
N TRP A 5 -11.31 4.80 -5.76
CA TRP A 5 -12.05 3.56 -5.93
C TRP A 5 -12.31 2.87 -4.58
N ILE A 6 -11.28 2.79 -3.71
CA ILE A 6 -11.44 2.21 -2.36
C ILE A 6 -12.48 3.01 -1.57
N GLU A 7 -12.43 4.33 -1.58
CA GLU A 7 -13.40 5.20 -0.88
C GLU A 7 -14.84 5.01 -1.36
N GLN A 8 -15.04 4.58 -2.60
CA GLN A 8 -16.37 4.36 -3.19
C GLN A 8 -16.89 2.93 -2.99
N HIS A 9 -16.03 1.94 -2.79
CA HIS A 9 -16.40 0.51 -2.83
C HIS A 9 -16.09 -0.25 -1.55
N VAL A 10 -15.29 0.32 -0.66
CA VAL A 10 -14.89 -0.29 0.59
C VAL A 10 -15.55 0.43 1.75
N ALA A 11 -16.21 -0.32 2.64
CA ALA A 11 -16.88 0.26 3.80
C ALA A 11 -15.90 1.01 4.70
N ALA A 12 -16.33 2.14 5.26
CA ALA A 12 -15.55 2.85 6.28
C ALA A 12 -15.31 1.94 7.50
N GLY A 13 -14.12 2.02 8.07
CA GLY A 13 -13.69 1.15 9.18
C GLY A 13 -13.15 -0.22 8.74
N ALA A 14 -13.26 -0.58 7.46
CA ALA A 14 -12.70 -1.84 6.97
C ALA A 14 -11.20 -1.93 7.24
N LYS A 15 -10.73 -3.14 7.51
CA LYS A 15 -9.32 -3.41 7.76
C LYS A 15 -8.62 -3.74 6.45
N ILE A 16 -7.67 -2.89 6.06
CA ILE A 16 -6.96 -2.95 4.78
C ILE A 16 -5.48 -3.20 5.04
N ALA A 17 -4.94 -4.32 4.55
CA ALA A 17 -3.51 -4.56 4.53
C ALA A 17 -2.86 -3.94 3.29
N ARG A 18 -1.70 -3.32 3.45
CA ARG A 18 -0.88 -2.77 2.38
C ARG A 18 0.42 -3.55 2.27
N CYS A 19 0.72 -4.02 1.07
CA CYS A 19 1.84 -4.91 0.79
C CYS A 19 2.75 -4.35 -0.30
N CYS A 20 4.00 -4.72 -0.17
CA CYS A 20 4.92 -4.82 -1.28
C CYS A 20 5.62 -3.52 -1.70
N SER A 21 5.71 -2.55 -0.81
CA SER A 21 6.59 -1.39 -1.00
C SER A 21 7.46 -1.14 0.22
N ARG A 22 8.73 -0.90 0.00
CA ARG A 22 9.67 -0.44 1.05
C ARG A 22 9.37 0.97 1.56
N SER A 23 8.59 1.71 0.83
CA SER A 23 8.22 3.06 1.22
C SER A 23 6.71 3.22 1.16
N LEU A 24 6.19 4.10 1.98
CA LEU A 24 4.79 4.52 1.92
C LEU A 24 4.47 5.30 0.63
N TYR A 25 5.49 5.59 -0.18
CA TYR A 25 5.34 6.28 -1.46
C TYR A 25 4.64 5.37 -2.47
N GLY A 26 3.60 5.87 -3.10
CA GLY A 26 2.86 5.19 -4.15
C GLY A 26 1.70 4.31 -3.67
N HIS A 27 1.59 3.99 -2.39
CA HIS A 27 0.36 3.42 -1.86
C HIS A 27 -0.80 4.42 -2.01
N PRO A 28 -2.03 3.93 -2.24
CA PRO A 28 -3.20 4.78 -2.18
C PRO A 28 -3.23 5.54 -0.86
N GLN A 29 -3.36 6.86 -0.92
CA GLN A 29 -3.44 7.72 0.25
C GLN A 29 -4.85 7.57 0.86
N LEU A 30 -4.96 6.70 1.84
CA LEU A 30 -6.18 6.41 2.57
C LEU A 30 -6.13 7.08 3.94
N ARG A 31 -7.27 7.56 4.40
CA ARG A 31 -7.43 8.10 5.74
C ARG A 31 -7.47 6.97 6.77
N LEU A 32 -6.82 7.18 7.91
CA LEU A 32 -6.98 6.28 9.05
C LEU A 32 -8.37 6.43 9.69
N SER A 33 -8.92 5.35 10.20
CA SER A 33 -10.07 5.41 11.11
C SER A 33 -9.68 6.20 12.37
N LEU A 34 -10.66 6.74 13.10
CA LEU A 34 -10.37 7.50 14.31
C LEU A 34 -9.60 6.67 15.34
N GLY A 35 -10.00 5.41 15.54
CA GLY A 35 -9.30 4.51 16.48
C GLY A 35 -7.88 4.22 16.05
N ALA A 36 -7.65 3.92 14.76
CA ALA A 36 -6.31 3.69 14.22
C ALA A 36 -5.42 4.95 14.29
N ALA A 37 -6.00 6.13 14.08
CA ALA A 37 -5.28 7.40 14.20
C ALA A 37 -4.83 7.67 15.65
N GLU A 38 -5.70 7.44 16.63
CA GLU A 38 -5.37 7.61 18.05
C GLU A 38 -4.30 6.60 18.50
N GLN A 39 -4.41 5.34 18.09
CA GLN A 39 -3.38 4.34 18.36
C GLN A 39 -2.04 4.77 17.77
N ARG A 40 -2.04 5.22 16.53
CA ARG A 40 -0.82 5.68 15.84
C ARG A 40 -0.19 6.90 16.50
N LYS A 41 -1.00 7.83 17.00
CA LYS A 41 -0.51 8.97 17.80
C LYS A 41 0.19 8.50 19.07
N ALA A 42 -0.43 7.56 19.79
CA ALA A 42 0.15 7.01 21.01
C ALA A 42 1.48 6.30 20.76
N GLU A 43 1.59 5.51 19.68
CA GLU A 43 2.85 4.86 19.26
C GLU A 43 3.94 5.89 18.94
N LEU A 44 3.61 6.92 18.17
CA LEU A 44 4.54 7.98 17.82
C LEU A 44 4.99 8.78 19.04
N SER A 45 4.10 9.03 20.00
CA SER A 45 4.44 9.72 21.26
C SER A 45 5.45 8.93 22.08
N ARG A 46 5.36 7.60 22.09
CA ARG A 46 6.31 6.73 22.78
C ARG A 46 7.68 6.64 22.06
N ALA A 47 7.69 6.69 20.74
CA ALA A 47 8.90 6.54 19.93
C ALA A 47 9.71 7.84 19.74
N GLY A 48 9.26 8.95 20.29
CA GLY A 48 9.85 10.28 20.07
C GLY A 48 9.37 10.92 18.76
N TYR A 49 8.93 12.13 18.87
CA TYR A 49 8.24 12.86 17.80
C TYR A 49 9.17 13.35 16.69
N SER A 50 8.77 13.12 15.44
CA SER A 50 9.15 14.07 14.38
C SER A 50 7.94 14.95 14.03
N TYR A 51 8.15 16.25 13.98
CA TYR A 51 7.16 17.26 13.60
C TYR A 51 6.48 16.95 12.26
N ARG A 52 7.23 16.38 11.30
CA ARG A 52 6.69 15.98 9.98
C ARG A 52 5.64 14.88 10.07
N ARG A 53 5.84 13.89 10.95
CA ARG A 53 4.86 12.81 11.14
C ARG A 53 3.59 13.31 11.82
N TRP A 54 3.73 14.23 12.77
CA TRP A 54 2.58 14.84 13.42
C TRP A 54 1.73 15.68 12.43
N ARG A 55 2.36 16.52 11.60
CA ARG A 55 1.67 17.29 10.55
C ARG A 55 0.96 16.39 9.55
N TYR A 56 1.58 15.26 9.21
CA TYR A 56 0.95 14.27 8.33
C TYR A 56 -0.33 13.68 8.94
N LEU A 57 -0.30 13.32 10.22
CA LEU A 57 -1.49 12.81 10.93
C LEU A 57 -2.58 13.87 11.05
N GLN A 58 -2.23 15.11 11.37
CA GLN A 58 -3.18 16.23 11.35
C GLN A 58 -3.84 16.41 9.98
N ALA A 59 -3.08 16.41 8.91
CA ALA A 59 -3.62 16.55 7.56
C ALA A 59 -4.59 15.41 7.19
N ILE A 60 -4.38 14.21 7.75
CA ILE A 60 -5.32 13.09 7.60
C ILE A 60 -6.60 13.33 8.40
N GLU A 61 -6.50 13.87 9.61
CA GLU A 61 -7.64 14.19 10.47
C GLU A 61 -8.50 15.33 9.91
N GLU A 62 -7.87 16.35 9.33
CA GLU A 62 -8.55 17.47 8.69
C GLU A 62 -9.42 17.04 7.49
N GLN A 63 -9.18 15.85 6.93
CA GLN A 63 -10.03 15.29 5.87
C GLN A 63 -11.23 14.49 6.43
N ALA A 64 -11.88 15.00 7.46
CA ALA A 64 -12.93 14.28 8.21
C ALA A 64 -14.13 13.79 7.37
N SER A 65 -14.37 14.37 6.20
CA SER A 65 -15.43 13.96 5.27
C SER A 65 -15.12 12.69 4.48
N ARG A 66 -13.87 12.21 4.47
CA ARG A 66 -13.47 11.00 3.76
C ARG A 66 -13.61 9.77 4.66
N PRO A 67 -13.97 8.59 4.13
CA PRO A 67 -14.01 7.36 4.90
C PRO A 67 -12.63 7.03 5.49
N GLY A 68 -12.60 6.58 6.74
CA GLY A 68 -11.38 6.14 7.42
C GLY A 68 -11.29 4.63 7.48
N TYR A 69 -10.06 4.07 7.48
CA TYR A 69 -9.76 2.65 7.42
C TYR A 69 -8.76 2.24 8.49
N ASP A 70 -8.81 0.97 8.89
CA ASP A 70 -7.78 0.37 9.74
C ASP A 70 -6.67 -0.19 8.85
N LEU A 71 -5.56 0.53 8.77
CA LEU A 71 -4.46 0.19 7.87
C LEU A 71 -3.42 -0.69 8.56
N VAL A 72 -3.11 -1.83 7.95
CA VAL A 72 -2.07 -2.77 8.38
C VAL A 72 -0.94 -2.78 7.34
N GLU A 73 0.28 -2.53 7.80
CA GLU A 73 1.46 -2.63 6.93
C GLU A 73 2.03 -4.04 6.99
N LEU A 74 2.10 -4.71 5.83
CA LEU A 74 2.69 -6.04 5.72
C LEU A 74 4.22 -5.99 5.52
N ILE A 75 4.85 -4.94 5.99
CA ILE A 75 6.30 -4.76 5.93
C ILE A 75 6.85 -4.91 7.35
N ARG A 76 7.77 -5.84 7.52
CA ARG A 76 8.56 -5.94 8.73
C ARG A 76 9.97 -5.45 8.43
N GLY A 77 10.40 -4.37 9.09
CA GLY A 77 11.82 -4.03 9.19
C GLY A 77 12.50 -5.02 10.15
N ASP A 78 13.73 -5.41 9.85
CA ASP A 78 14.57 -6.00 10.88
C ASP A 78 15.05 -4.89 11.83
N ASP A 79 15.53 -5.28 13.01
CA ASP A 79 16.00 -4.35 14.04
C ASP A 79 17.25 -3.56 13.59
N SER A 80 17.91 -3.96 12.49
CA SER A 80 19.06 -3.25 11.91
C SER A 80 18.64 -2.06 11.03
N GLY A 81 17.38 -1.97 10.64
CA GLY A 81 16.85 -0.91 9.77
C GLY A 81 17.31 -0.98 8.31
N TYR A 82 18.14 -1.97 7.96
CA TYR A 82 18.71 -2.11 6.62
C TYR A 82 18.15 -3.28 5.82
N SER A 83 17.63 -4.31 6.46
CA SER A 83 16.98 -5.41 5.79
C SER A 83 15.48 -5.38 6.07
N TRP A 84 14.71 -5.32 4.99
CA TRP A 84 13.27 -5.38 5.02
C TRP A 84 12.88 -6.81 4.67
N THR A 85 12.73 -7.66 5.67
CA THR A 85 12.13 -8.96 5.46
C THR A 85 10.63 -8.80 5.37
N TRP A 86 10.04 -9.37 4.35
CA TRP A 86 8.59 -9.51 4.26
C TRP A 86 8.15 -10.35 5.43
N SER A 87 7.24 -9.82 6.22
CA SER A 87 6.62 -10.64 7.24
C SER A 87 6.01 -11.85 6.54
N GLN A 88 6.16 -13.02 7.15
CA GLN A 88 5.51 -14.25 6.69
C GLN A 88 3.97 -14.11 6.87
N TYR A 89 3.36 -13.33 6.00
CA TYR A 89 1.93 -13.22 5.92
C TYR A 89 1.42 -14.23 4.89
N ASP A 90 0.63 -15.14 5.36
CA ASP A 90 -0.19 -15.99 4.53
C ASP A 90 -1.66 -15.56 4.63
N LEU A 91 -2.48 -16.08 3.76
CA LEU A 91 -3.90 -15.77 3.72
C LEU A 91 -4.62 -16.13 5.04
N ASN A 92 -4.20 -17.21 5.70
CA ASN A 92 -4.77 -17.62 6.97
C ASN A 92 -4.45 -16.63 8.10
N ARG A 93 -3.24 -16.09 8.11
CA ARG A 93 -2.87 -15.05 9.07
C ARG A 93 -3.68 -13.78 8.85
N LEU A 94 -3.82 -13.35 7.60
CA LEU A 94 -4.64 -12.17 7.27
C LEU A 94 -6.09 -12.35 7.74
N ARG A 95 -6.67 -13.53 7.54
CA ARG A 95 -8.02 -13.85 8.03
C ARG A 95 -8.11 -13.83 9.56
N ARG A 96 -7.17 -14.44 10.26
CA ARG A 96 -7.12 -14.39 11.74
C ARG A 96 -7.02 -12.96 12.26
N GLU A 97 -6.30 -12.11 11.57
CA GLU A 97 -6.18 -10.68 11.89
C GLU A 97 -7.39 -9.86 11.41
N ARG A 98 -8.40 -10.52 10.81
CA ARG A 98 -9.62 -9.90 10.27
C ARG A 98 -9.33 -8.84 9.21
N VAL A 99 -8.32 -9.07 8.39
CA VAL A 99 -8.07 -8.25 7.22
C VAL A 99 -9.09 -8.59 6.15
N GLU A 100 -9.82 -7.60 5.67
CA GLU A 100 -10.86 -7.76 4.64
C GLU A 100 -10.34 -7.47 3.25
N TRP A 101 -9.37 -6.58 3.15
CA TRP A 101 -8.83 -6.10 1.89
C TRP A 101 -7.31 -6.10 1.90
N VAL A 102 -6.71 -6.45 0.77
CA VAL A 102 -5.27 -6.37 0.57
C VAL A 102 -4.99 -5.48 -0.64
N VAL A 103 -4.12 -4.50 -0.46
CA VAL A 103 -3.65 -3.62 -1.53
C VAL A 103 -2.19 -3.95 -1.80
N VAL A 104 -1.92 -4.49 -2.96
CA VAL A 104 -0.57 -4.82 -3.43
C VAL A 104 -0.10 -3.77 -4.40
N GLN A 105 1.11 -3.28 -4.17
CA GLN A 105 1.78 -2.32 -5.01
C GLN A 105 2.98 -2.96 -5.68
N GLU A 106 3.04 -2.88 -7.00
CA GLU A 106 4.13 -3.42 -7.80
C GLU A 106 4.80 -2.28 -8.58
N TYR A 107 6.11 -2.14 -8.40
CA TYR A 107 6.94 -1.25 -9.20
C TYR A 107 7.63 -2.04 -10.30
N PRO A 108 7.92 -1.39 -11.42
CA PRO A 108 8.66 -2.05 -12.52
C PRO A 108 10.10 -2.41 -12.11
N HIS A 109 10.66 -1.78 -11.07
CA HIS A 109 11.96 -2.14 -10.51
C HIS A 109 11.81 -3.10 -9.34
N LEU A 110 12.26 -4.33 -9.53
CA LEU A 110 12.23 -5.42 -8.56
C LEU A 110 12.84 -5.08 -7.19
N ASN A 111 13.79 -4.14 -7.12
CA ASN A 111 14.45 -3.78 -5.88
C ASN A 111 13.57 -2.99 -4.91
N TYR A 112 12.44 -2.44 -5.36
CA TYR A 112 11.55 -1.61 -4.55
C TYR A 112 10.16 -2.22 -4.31
N SER A 113 9.80 -3.24 -5.07
CA SER A 113 8.57 -3.99 -4.86
C SER A 113 8.85 -5.48 -4.89
N HIS A 114 9.09 -6.05 -3.74
CA HIS A 114 9.09 -7.50 -3.62
C HIS A 114 7.71 -7.91 -3.11
N SER A 115 6.86 -8.39 -4.00
CA SER A 115 5.74 -9.20 -3.55
C SER A 115 6.29 -10.54 -3.05
N ASP A 116 5.86 -10.98 -1.89
CA ASP A 116 6.05 -12.36 -1.50
C ASP A 116 5.34 -13.24 -2.54
N PRO A 117 6.07 -14.05 -3.34
CA PRO A 117 5.46 -14.85 -4.39
C PRO A 117 4.40 -15.82 -3.84
N SER A 118 4.56 -16.26 -2.61
CA SER A 118 3.64 -17.17 -1.96
C SER A 118 2.32 -16.49 -1.61
N LEU A 119 2.37 -15.28 -1.06
CA LEU A 119 1.17 -14.48 -0.81
C LEU A 119 0.50 -14.07 -2.12
N ALA A 120 1.27 -13.66 -3.13
CA ALA A 120 0.73 -13.29 -4.44
C ALA A 120 -0.03 -14.45 -5.09
N ALA A 121 0.52 -15.67 -5.02
CA ALA A 121 -0.15 -16.86 -5.53
C ALA A 121 -1.47 -17.15 -4.77
N GLN A 122 -1.48 -17.01 -3.45
CA GLN A 122 -2.67 -17.20 -2.62
C GLN A 122 -3.75 -16.15 -2.91
N LEU A 123 -3.36 -14.92 -3.26
CA LEU A 123 -4.29 -13.82 -3.56
C LEU A 123 -4.85 -13.85 -4.98
N GLN A 124 -4.32 -14.67 -5.88
CA GLN A 124 -4.66 -14.65 -7.30
C GLN A 124 -6.16 -14.80 -7.58
N GLY A 125 -6.88 -15.61 -6.79
CA GLY A 125 -8.33 -15.81 -6.93
C GLY A 125 -9.21 -14.73 -6.31
N TYR A 126 -8.63 -13.74 -5.63
CA TYR A 126 -9.35 -12.72 -4.85
C TYR A 126 -9.25 -11.31 -5.45
N ALA A 127 -8.68 -11.18 -6.64
CA ALA A 127 -8.51 -9.88 -7.30
C ALA A 127 -9.86 -9.28 -7.69
N VAL A 128 -10.12 -8.07 -7.21
CA VAL A 128 -11.35 -7.30 -7.49
C VAL A 128 -11.09 -6.18 -8.49
N LYS A 129 -9.94 -5.50 -8.34
CA LYS A 129 -9.58 -4.37 -9.19
C LYS A 129 -8.08 -4.25 -9.35
N THR A 130 -7.65 -3.97 -10.57
CA THR A 130 -6.25 -3.64 -10.88
C THR A 130 -6.18 -2.29 -11.60
N PHE A 131 -5.23 -1.48 -11.19
CA PHE A 131 -4.85 -0.23 -11.83
C PHE A 131 -3.44 -0.42 -12.40
N ASP A 132 -3.36 -0.80 -13.65
CA ASP A 132 -2.09 -0.98 -14.35
C ASP A 132 -1.74 0.30 -15.11
N PRO A 133 -0.56 0.89 -14.91
CA PRO A 133 -0.10 2.01 -15.71
C PRO A 133 0.38 1.61 -17.10
N LEU A 134 0.69 0.33 -17.33
CA LEU A 134 1.23 -0.14 -18.61
C LEU A 134 0.13 -0.29 -19.64
N THR A 135 0.39 0.21 -20.84
CA THR A 135 -0.52 0.09 -22.01
C THR A 135 -0.13 -1.04 -22.95
N GLY A 136 1.07 -1.57 -22.82
CA GLY A 136 1.63 -2.54 -23.76
C GLY A 136 2.10 -1.96 -25.13
N ALA A 137 1.87 -0.66 -25.37
CA ALA A 137 2.23 -0.03 -26.65
C ALA A 137 3.75 0.16 -26.82
N ALA A 138 4.48 0.29 -25.72
CA ALA A 138 5.94 0.38 -25.68
C ALA A 138 6.43 -0.10 -24.31
N THR A 139 7.70 -0.47 -24.21
CA THR A 139 8.31 -0.81 -22.92
C THR A 139 8.90 0.46 -22.29
N PRO A 140 8.37 0.92 -21.14
CA PRO A 140 8.95 2.07 -20.45
C PRO A 140 10.34 1.71 -19.93
N VAL A 141 11.24 2.67 -19.97
CA VAL A 141 12.59 2.57 -19.40
C VAL A 141 12.66 3.41 -18.14
N TYR A 142 13.12 2.82 -17.06
CA TYR A 142 13.24 3.48 -15.77
C TYR A 142 14.71 3.60 -15.37
N ASP A 143 15.07 4.72 -14.77
CA ASP A 143 16.36 4.85 -14.11
C ASP A 143 16.37 4.04 -12.80
N ARG A 144 17.48 3.32 -12.55
CA ARG A 144 17.60 2.45 -11.39
C ARG A 144 17.72 3.23 -10.06
N ASN A 145 18.23 4.46 -10.15
CA ASN A 145 18.57 5.22 -8.95
C ASN A 145 17.50 6.25 -8.57
N ASP A 146 16.89 6.94 -9.55
CA ASP A 146 16.08 8.12 -9.27
C ASP A 146 14.62 8.04 -9.74
N ALA A 147 14.30 7.16 -10.68
CA ALA A 147 12.98 7.12 -11.28
C ALA A 147 12.09 6.03 -10.66
N PHE A 148 11.62 6.25 -9.45
CA PHE A 148 10.72 5.30 -8.78
C PHE A 148 9.36 5.15 -9.48
N TYR A 149 8.90 6.17 -10.19
CA TYR A 149 7.54 6.25 -10.72
C TYR A 149 7.44 6.76 -12.14
N LEU A 150 8.50 7.40 -12.62
CA LEU A 150 8.52 8.01 -13.94
C LEU A 150 9.52 7.26 -14.81
N ALA A 151 9.07 6.83 -15.96
CA ALA A 151 9.98 6.35 -16.99
C ALA A 151 10.85 7.51 -17.48
N VAL A 152 12.11 7.23 -17.82
CA VAL A 152 13.02 8.19 -18.47
C VAL A 152 12.90 8.12 -19.99
N ALA A 153 12.33 7.01 -20.51
CA ALA A 153 12.03 6.83 -21.93
C ALA A 153 10.86 5.83 -22.11
N GLY A 154 10.35 5.67 -23.33
CA GLY A 154 9.27 4.75 -23.62
C GLY A 154 7.91 5.18 -23.04
N PHE A 155 7.67 6.48 -22.95
CA PHE A 155 6.45 7.05 -22.35
C PHE A 155 5.16 6.59 -23.01
N GLY A 156 5.20 6.25 -24.31
CA GLY A 156 4.03 5.69 -25.00
C GLY A 156 3.52 4.36 -24.42
N GLY A 157 4.34 3.69 -23.63
CA GLY A 157 3.96 2.49 -22.90
C GLY A 157 3.21 2.73 -21.59
N LEU A 158 3.00 3.98 -21.22
CA LEU A 158 2.36 4.36 -19.95
C LEU A 158 1.08 5.15 -20.18
N SER A 159 0.00 4.72 -19.56
CA SER A 159 -1.24 5.50 -19.48
C SER A 159 -1.18 6.59 -18.40
N ARG A 160 -0.31 6.41 -17.39
CA ARG A 160 -0.13 7.30 -16.25
C ARG A 160 1.18 6.99 -15.52
N PRO A 161 1.72 7.94 -14.76
CA PRO A 161 2.81 7.65 -13.83
C PRO A 161 2.31 6.83 -12.62
N GLY A 162 3.23 6.12 -11.98
CA GLY A 162 3.01 5.40 -10.72
C GLY A 162 3.05 3.88 -10.87
N PRO A 163 2.94 3.17 -9.75
CA PRO A 163 2.98 1.72 -9.71
C PRO A 163 1.69 1.10 -10.22
N LYS A 164 1.76 -0.17 -10.55
CA LYS A 164 0.59 -1.04 -10.65
C LYS A 164 0.02 -1.27 -9.24
N ILE A 165 -1.27 -1.10 -9.07
CA ILE A 165 -1.98 -1.33 -7.82
C ILE A 165 -3.04 -2.41 -8.06
N SER A 166 -2.95 -3.49 -7.32
CA SER A 166 -3.96 -4.56 -7.31
C SER A 166 -4.67 -4.59 -5.96
N ILE A 167 -5.99 -4.69 -6.00
CA ILE A 167 -6.86 -4.71 -4.83
C ILE A 167 -7.56 -6.06 -4.76
N TYR A 168 -7.43 -6.71 -3.63
CA TYR A 168 -7.98 -8.03 -3.36
C TYR A 168 -8.96 -7.94 -2.21
N ARG A 169 -10.07 -8.66 -2.31
CA ARG A 169 -11.01 -8.85 -1.22
C ARG A 169 -10.86 -10.26 -0.70
N ILE A 170 -10.55 -10.40 0.57
CA ILE A 170 -10.47 -11.69 1.23
C ILE A 170 -11.67 -11.86 2.14
N ASP A 171 -12.35 -13.01 2.01
CA ASP A 171 -13.49 -13.30 2.88
C ASP A 171 -12.97 -13.64 4.28
N THR A 172 -13.40 -12.88 5.26
CA THR A 172 -13.20 -13.17 6.67
C THR A 172 -14.26 -14.20 7.07
N GLN A 173 -13.88 -15.47 7.16
CA GLN A 173 -14.71 -16.49 7.77
C GLN A 173 -14.77 -16.31 9.27
#